data_32972d45af0be9326b69207c87f4e5bb
#
_entry.id   32972d45af0be9326b69207c87f4e5bb
#
_cell.length_a   1.000
_cell.length_b   1.000
_cell.length_c   1.000
_cell.angle_alpha   90.00
_cell.angle_beta   90.00
_cell.angle_gamma   90.00
#
_symmetry.space_group_name_H-M   'P 1'
#
loop_
_entity.id
_entity.type
_entity.pdbx_description
1 polymer ?
#
loop_
_entity_poly.entity_id
_entity_poly.type
_entity_poly.pdbx_seq_one_letter_code
_entity_poly.pdbx_strand_id
1 'polypeptide(L)'
;MSIKLVAIDIDGTLLNSKKEITPSVFEAIQDAKTAGVKIVITTGRPIAGVSKLLKELHLMDPGDYVITFNGGLVQETATGKELIKDLLDYEDYLDIESLANKLQIHSHAITKDGIYTSNRDIGRYTIHESQLVNMPVYYRTPEEVREKEFVKAMYIDEPDILDAAIAKIPKEFKDRFTMVKSAPFYLEILGKTTNKGAALLHLAERLGIQQEETMAIGDEENDRSMLEVVGHAVVMENGNPALKKIATTITKSNDESGVAYAIRKWVL
;
A
#
# COMPACT_ATOMS: atom_id res chain seq x y z
N MET A 1 24.02 10.03 10.49
CA MET A 1 23.83 8.55 10.40
C MET A 1 23.62 8.22 8.94
N SER A 2 24.09 7.07 8.47
CA SER A 2 23.88 6.66 7.09
C SER A 2 22.53 5.95 6.96
N ILE A 3 21.78 6.23 5.91
CA ILE A 3 20.53 5.53 5.60
C ILE A 3 20.85 4.10 5.19
N LYS A 4 20.13 3.12 5.75
CA LYS A 4 20.29 1.70 5.48
C LYS A 4 19.06 1.07 4.82
N LEU A 5 17.89 1.74 4.90
CA LEU A 5 16.65 1.29 4.29
C LEU A 5 15.93 2.48 3.69
N VAL A 6 15.49 2.35 2.43
CA VAL A 6 14.67 3.34 1.72
C VAL A 6 13.37 2.69 1.29
N ALA A 7 12.26 3.20 1.82
CA ALA A 7 10.91 2.84 1.42
C ALA A 7 10.42 3.81 0.33
N ILE A 8 9.88 3.29 -0.78
CA ILE A 8 9.50 4.09 -1.93
C ILE A 8 8.08 3.72 -2.36
N ASP A 9 7.17 4.71 -2.38
CA ASP A 9 5.85 4.53 -2.98
C ASP A 9 5.94 4.45 -4.51
N ILE A 10 4.88 3.96 -5.15
CA ILE A 10 4.86 3.72 -6.60
C ILE A 10 4.25 4.90 -7.37
N ASP A 11 2.95 5.14 -7.14
CA ASP A 11 2.15 6.01 -8.00
C ASP A 11 2.33 7.48 -7.61
N GLY A 12 2.85 8.32 -8.52
CA GLY A 12 3.18 9.70 -8.21
C GLY A 12 4.56 9.88 -7.55
N THR A 13 5.26 8.80 -7.22
CA THR A 13 6.58 8.79 -6.59
C THR A 13 7.62 8.10 -7.46
N LEU A 14 7.62 6.76 -7.53
CA LEU A 14 8.58 5.97 -8.31
C LEU A 14 8.35 6.12 -9.82
N LEU A 15 7.08 6.08 -10.23
CA LEU A 15 6.66 6.17 -11.62
C LEU A 15 6.38 7.62 -12.02
N ASN A 16 6.85 8.00 -13.21
CA ASN A 16 6.53 9.27 -13.83
C ASN A 16 5.06 9.34 -14.29
N SER A 17 4.61 10.48 -14.85
CA SER A 17 3.23 10.66 -15.35
C SER A 17 2.87 9.72 -16.51
N LYS A 18 3.86 9.14 -17.18
CA LYS A 18 3.67 8.11 -18.23
C LYS A 18 3.63 6.69 -17.69
N LYS A 19 3.68 6.51 -16.35
CA LYS A 19 3.75 5.22 -15.66
C LYS A 19 5.02 4.41 -15.98
N GLU A 20 6.14 5.08 -16.16
CA GLU A 20 7.44 4.51 -16.49
C GLU A 20 8.45 4.80 -15.36
N ILE A 21 9.43 3.89 -15.18
CA ILE A 21 10.63 4.13 -14.38
C ILE A 21 11.64 4.84 -15.28
N THR A 22 12.11 6.02 -14.87
CA THR A 22 13.15 6.71 -15.64
C THR A 22 14.52 6.01 -15.47
N PRO A 23 15.41 6.04 -16.48
CA PRO A 23 16.75 5.45 -16.34
C PRO A 23 17.51 5.97 -15.12
N SER A 24 17.37 7.27 -14.80
CA SER A 24 18.00 7.90 -13.64
C SER A 24 17.52 7.31 -12.32
N VAL A 25 16.22 6.98 -12.21
CA VAL A 25 15.64 6.34 -11.01
C VAL A 25 16.15 4.91 -10.89
N PHE A 26 16.13 4.16 -11.98
CA PHE A 26 16.67 2.80 -12.02
C PHE A 26 18.13 2.75 -11.53
N GLU A 27 19.00 3.58 -12.14
CA GLU A 27 20.44 3.64 -11.79
C GLU A 27 20.63 3.97 -10.30
N ALA A 28 19.95 5.01 -9.78
CA ALA A 28 20.09 5.40 -8.39
C ALA A 28 19.66 4.29 -7.40
N ILE A 29 18.62 3.53 -7.75
CA ILE A 29 18.18 2.35 -6.97
C ILE A 29 19.26 1.26 -6.98
N GLN A 30 19.86 0.97 -8.16
CA GLN A 30 20.94 -0.03 -8.26
C GLN A 30 22.21 0.39 -7.52
N ASP A 31 22.57 1.68 -7.59
CA ASP A 31 23.71 2.23 -6.85
C ASP A 31 23.50 2.10 -5.33
N ALA A 32 22.31 2.46 -4.82
CA ALA A 32 21.97 2.29 -3.41
C ALA A 32 22.00 0.82 -2.97
N LYS A 33 21.43 -0.08 -3.79
CA LYS A 33 21.48 -1.53 -3.54
C LYS A 33 22.91 -2.04 -3.49
N THR A 34 23.77 -1.60 -4.41
CA THR A 34 25.20 -1.94 -4.46
C THR A 34 25.95 -1.42 -3.22
N ALA A 35 25.56 -0.26 -2.70
CA ALA A 35 26.08 0.29 -1.45
C ALA A 35 25.55 -0.43 -0.18
N GLY A 36 24.73 -1.47 -0.35
CA GLY A 36 24.19 -2.28 0.75
C GLY A 36 22.92 -1.72 1.38
N VAL A 37 22.32 -0.69 0.80
CA VAL A 37 21.05 -0.11 1.28
C VAL A 37 19.87 -0.98 0.82
N LYS A 38 18.95 -1.28 1.73
CA LYS A 38 17.72 -2.00 1.43
C LYS A 38 16.71 -1.07 0.76
N ILE A 39 16.32 -1.41 -0.47
CA ILE A 39 15.27 -0.71 -1.20
C ILE A 39 13.98 -1.51 -1.05
N VAL A 40 12.92 -0.87 -0.54
CA VAL A 40 11.63 -1.50 -0.26
C VAL A 40 10.53 -0.71 -0.98
N ILE A 41 9.88 -1.35 -1.94
CA ILE A 41 8.70 -0.77 -2.57
C ILE A 41 7.52 -0.91 -1.61
N THR A 42 6.79 0.20 -1.40
CA THR A 42 5.60 0.24 -0.53
C THR A 42 4.38 0.67 -1.32
N THR A 43 3.28 -0.09 -1.24
CA THR A 43 2.14 0.17 -2.12
C THR A 43 0.81 -0.34 -1.55
N GLY A 44 -0.30 0.24 -2.01
CA GLY A 44 -1.64 -0.32 -1.78
C GLY A 44 -1.96 -1.54 -2.67
N ARG A 45 -1.15 -1.78 -3.70
CA ARG A 45 -1.36 -2.88 -4.66
C ARG A 45 -1.00 -4.24 -4.05
N PRO A 46 -1.61 -5.35 -4.55
CA PRO A 46 -1.14 -6.71 -4.25
C PRO A 46 0.18 -7.02 -4.96
N ILE A 47 0.86 -8.10 -4.53
CA ILE A 47 2.13 -8.53 -5.14
C ILE A 47 1.99 -8.80 -6.65
N ALA A 48 0.86 -9.35 -7.09
CA ALA A 48 0.58 -9.59 -8.51
C ALA A 48 0.61 -8.28 -9.33
N GLY A 49 0.13 -7.18 -8.74
CA GLY A 49 0.12 -5.86 -9.39
C GLY A 49 1.48 -5.16 -9.46
N VAL A 50 2.49 -5.66 -8.74
CA VAL A 50 3.83 -5.05 -8.69
C VAL A 50 4.96 -5.97 -9.12
N SER A 51 4.71 -7.24 -9.36
CA SER A 51 5.73 -8.24 -9.71
C SER A 51 6.56 -7.86 -10.95
N LYS A 52 5.94 -7.26 -11.96
CA LYS A 52 6.64 -6.78 -13.17
C LYS A 52 7.60 -5.66 -12.80
N LEU A 53 7.17 -4.70 -12.00
CA LEU A 53 7.97 -3.56 -11.55
C LEU A 53 9.16 -4.01 -10.70
N LEU A 54 8.96 -4.96 -9.77
CA LEU A 54 10.04 -5.51 -8.94
C LEU A 54 11.11 -6.21 -9.79
N LYS A 55 10.69 -6.95 -10.83
CA LYS A 55 11.62 -7.56 -11.80
C LYS A 55 12.39 -6.52 -12.59
N GLU A 56 11.74 -5.49 -13.08
CA GLU A 56 12.34 -4.37 -13.81
C GLU A 56 13.38 -3.63 -12.96
N LEU A 57 13.13 -3.48 -11.66
CA LEU A 57 14.04 -2.86 -10.70
C LEU A 57 15.12 -3.81 -10.15
N HIS A 58 15.18 -5.06 -10.57
CA HIS A 58 16.06 -6.08 -10.01
C HIS A 58 15.93 -6.20 -8.47
N LEU A 59 14.70 -6.13 -7.97
CA LEU A 59 14.35 -6.26 -6.56
C LEU A 59 13.67 -7.62 -6.28
N MET A 60 14.26 -8.70 -6.79
CA MET A 60 13.78 -10.09 -6.67
C MET A 60 14.84 -11.04 -6.13
N ASP A 61 15.92 -10.53 -5.56
CA ASP A 61 16.96 -11.35 -4.96
C ASP A 61 16.64 -11.75 -3.51
N PRO A 62 17.27 -12.81 -2.98
CA PRO A 62 17.15 -13.13 -1.55
C PRO A 62 17.53 -11.92 -0.67
N GLY A 63 16.64 -11.58 0.27
CA GLY A 63 16.78 -10.41 1.13
C GLY A 63 16.29 -9.10 0.53
N ASP A 64 15.61 -9.12 -0.62
CA ASP A 64 14.77 -8.02 -1.10
C ASP A 64 13.34 -8.19 -0.56
N TYR A 65 12.68 -7.08 -0.25
CA TYR A 65 11.37 -7.07 0.38
C TYR A 65 10.41 -6.10 -0.30
N VAL A 66 9.12 -6.37 -0.15
CA VAL A 66 8.03 -5.50 -0.61
C VAL A 66 6.97 -5.38 0.47
N ILE A 67 6.40 -4.19 0.61
CA ILE A 67 5.24 -3.91 1.47
C ILE A 67 4.04 -3.67 0.54
N THR A 68 3.03 -4.52 0.65
CA THR A 68 1.83 -4.49 -0.18
C THR A 68 0.58 -4.22 0.67
N PHE A 69 -0.55 -3.93 0.01
CA PHE A 69 -1.84 -3.66 0.67
C PHE A 69 -1.76 -2.57 1.76
N ASN A 70 -1.02 -1.47 1.48
CA ASN A 70 -0.81 -0.38 2.44
C ASN A 70 -0.25 -0.83 3.80
N GLY A 71 0.57 -1.88 3.83
CA GLY A 71 1.17 -2.42 5.05
C GLY A 71 0.53 -3.72 5.56
N GLY A 72 -0.55 -4.20 4.92
CA GLY A 72 -1.21 -5.44 5.31
C GLY A 72 -0.33 -6.68 5.14
N LEU A 73 0.67 -6.62 4.26
CA LEU A 73 1.55 -7.74 3.99
C LEU A 73 2.98 -7.28 3.68
N VAL A 74 3.96 -7.88 4.36
CA VAL A 74 5.38 -7.73 4.05
C VAL A 74 5.94 -9.07 3.60
N GLN A 75 6.52 -9.12 2.41
CA GLN A 75 7.02 -10.35 1.81
C GLN A 75 8.47 -10.21 1.33
N GLU A 76 9.24 -11.30 1.44
CA GLU A 76 10.48 -11.45 0.68
C GLU A 76 10.14 -11.71 -0.78
N THR A 77 10.68 -10.92 -1.68
CA THR A 77 10.29 -10.94 -3.10
C THR A 77 10.76 -12.18 -3.83
N ALA A 78 11.94 -12.72 -3.47
CA ALA A 78 12.53 -13.90 -4.11
C ALA A 78 11.72 -15.18 -3.87
N THR A 79 11.23 -15.36 -2.65
CA THR A 79 10.59 -16.62 -2.22
C THR A 79 9.08 -16.49 -2.04
N GLY A 80 8.56 -15.25 -1.96
CA GLY A 80 7.17 -14.98 -1.57
C GLY A 80 6.88 -15.24 -0.09
N LYS A 81 7.93 -15.47 0.73
CA LYS A 81 7.77 -15.72 2.17
C LYS A 81 7.19 -14.49 2.86
N GLU A 82 6.07 -14.69 3.51
CA GLU A 82 5.39 -13.66 4.29
C GLU A 82 6.12 -13.48 5.64
N LEU A 83 6.58 -12.25 5.91
CA LEU A 83 7.30 -11.89 7.15
C LEU A 83 6.37 -11.29 8.17
N ILE A 84 5.43 -10.47 7.71
CA ILE A 84 4.47 -9.74 8.54
C ILE A 84 3.13 -9.83 7.83
N LYS A 85 2.10 -10.18 8.60
CA LYS A 85 0.70 -10.17 8.18
C LYS A 85 -0.09 -9.35 9.18
N ASP A 86 -0.84 -8.39 8.69
CA ASP A 86 -1.87 -7.68 9.46
C ASP A 86 -3.19 -7.86 8.70
N LEU A 87 -3.95 -8.87 9.10
CA LEU A 87 -5.10 -9.39 8.37
C LEU A 87 -6.39 -9.06 9.14
N LEU A 88 -7.48 -8.95 8.39
CA LEU A 88 -8.82 -8.95 8.97
C LEU A 88 -9.17 -10.39 9.36
N ASP A 89 -9.63 -10.59 10.58
CA ASP A 89 -10.14 -11.88 11.01
C ASP A 89 -11.57 -12.13 10.46
N TYR A 90 -12.09 -13.33 10.67
CA TYR A 90 -13.38 -13.70 10.14
C TYR A 90 -14.54 -12.91 10.76
N GLU A 91 -14.46 -12.55 12.02
CA GLU A 91 -15.47 -11.73 12.71
C GLU A 91 -15.45 -10.29 12.18
N ASP A 92 -14.26 -9.74 11.94
CA ASP A 92 -14.11 -8.44 11.28
C ASP A 92 -14.76 -8.45 9.89
N TYR A 93 -14.50 -9.51 9.10
CA TYR A 93 -15.13 -9.67 7.79
C TYR A 93 -16.67 -9.73 7.88
N LEU A 94 -17.22 -10.49 8.84
CA LEU A 94 -18.67 -10.58 9.04
C LEU A 94 -19.28 -9.23 9.41
N ASP A 95 -18.63 -8.47 10.28
CA ASP A 95 -19.09 -7.14 10.67
C ASP A 95 -19.05 -6.16 9.49
N ILE A 96 -18.00 -6.21 8.67
CA ILE A 96 -17.87 -5.40 7.45
C ILE A 96 -19.00 -5.75 6.45
N GLU A 97 -19.22 -7.03 6.17
CA GLU A 97 -20.31 -7.50 5.29
C GLU A 97 -21.69 -7.09 5.83
N SER A 98 -21.93 -7.30 7.13
CA SER A 98 -23.20 -6.91 7.78
C SER A 98 -23.48 -5.42 7.64
N LEU A 99 -22.45 -4.58 7.82
CA LEU A 99 -22.59 -3.14 7.69
C LEU A 99 -22.82 -2.73 6.22
N ALA A 100 -22.11 -3.33 5.24
CA ALA A 100 -22.36 -3.08 3.83
C ALA A 100 -23.81 -3.35 3.44
N ASN A 101 -24.35 -4.49 3.89
CA ASN A 101 -25.75 -4.86 3.66
C ASN A 101 -26.73 -3.85 4.29
N LYS A 102 -26.47 -3.37 5.51
CA LYS A 102 -27.28 -2.33 6.15
C LYS A 102 -27.23 -1.00 5.42
N LEU A 103 -26.09 -0.65 4.87
CA LEU A 103 -25.86 0.57 4.10
C LEU A 103 -26.34 0.46 2.65
N GLN A 104 -26.69 -0.77 2.20
CA GLN A 104 -27.11 -1.08 0.85
C GLN A 104 -26.07 -0.67 -0.22
N ILE A 105 -24.80 -0.97 0.05
CA ILE A 105 -23.68 -0.74 -0.84
C ILE A 105 -23.00 -2.05 -1.19
N HIS A 106 -22.29 -2.07 -2.32
CA HIS A 106 -21.46 -3.20 -2.69
C HIS A 106 -20.23 -3.31 -1.81
N SER A 107 -19.81 -4.54 -1.56
CA SER A 107 -18.58 -4.87 -0.83
C SER A 107 -17.85 -6.04 -1.46
N HIS A 108 -16.55 -6.06 -1.28
CA HIS A 108 -15.75 -7.26 -1.49
C HIS A 108 -14.58 -7.30 -0.52
N ALA A 109 -14.03 -8.48 -0.29
CA ALA A 109 -12.83 -8.68 0.50
C ALA A 109 -11.73 -9.29 -0.37
N ILE A 110 -10.47 -8.92 -0.12
CA ILE A 110 -9.33 -9.29 -0.94
C ILE A 110 -8.39 -10.18 -0.13
N THR A 111 -8.06 -11.33 -0.71
CA THR A 111 -6.98 -12.19 -0.25
C THR A 111 -5.75 -11.98 -1.14
N LYS A 112 -4.67 -12.69 -0.88
CA LYS A 112 -3.50 -12.70 -1.79
C LYS A 112 -3.82 -13.29 -3.19
N ASP A 113 -4.87 -14.12 -3.30
CA ASP A 113 -5.15 -14.93 -4.49
C ASP A 113 -6.41 -14.51 -5.26
N GLY A 114 -7.23 -13.61 -4.70
CA GLY A 114 -8.47 -13.22 -5.35
C GLY A 114 -9.36 -12.27 -4.57
N ILE A 115 -10.39 -11.81 -5.24
CA ILE A 115 -11.43 -10.93 -4.71
C ILE A 115 -12.66 -11.77 -4.44
N TYR A 116 -13.23 -11.66 -3.25
CA TYR A 116 -14.39 -12.40 -2.80
C TYR A 116 -15.53 -11.45 -2.48
N THR A 117 -16.72 -11.72 -3.01
CA THR A 117 -17.92 -10.91 -2.73
C THR A 117 -19.12 -11.81 -2.51
N SER A 118 -19.98 -11.41 -1.57
CA SER A 118 -21.29 -12.02 -1.34
C SER A 118 -22.41 -11.34 -2.15
N ASN A 119 -22.10 -10.26 -2.86
CA ASN A 119 -23.06 -9.58 -3.70
C ASN A 119 -23.35 -10.38 -4.96
N ARG A 120 -24.63 -10.76 -5.16
CA ARG A 120 -25.07 -11.48 -6.39
C ARG A 120 -24.96 -10.59 -7.61
N ASP A 121 -25.37 -9.32 -7.45
CA ASP A 121 -25.20 -8.30 -8.47
C ASP A 121 -23.81 -7.67 -8.26
N ILE A 122 -22.84 -8.13 -9.05
CA ILE A 122 -21.46 -7.66 -8.94
C ILE A 122 -21.37 -6.28 -9.58
N GLY A 123 -21.07 -5.27 -8.75
CA GLY A 123 -20.93 -3.89 -9.19
C GLY A 123 -19.77 -3.68 -10.17
N ARG A 124 -19.90 -2.70 -11.06
CA ARG A 124 -18.89 -2.38 -12.10
C ARG A 124 -17.50 -2.07 -11.50
N TYR A 125 -17.46 -1.51 -10.30
CA TYR A 125 -16.21 -1.15 -9.64
C TYR A 125 -15.50 -2.36 -9.02
N THR A 126 -16.21 -3.43 -8.67
CA THR A 126 -15.57 -4.72 -8.33
C THR A 126 -14.85 -5.29 -9.57
N ILE A 127 -15.47 -5.21 -10.73
CA ILE A 127 -14.82 -5.64 -11.99
C ILE A 127 -13.64 -4.74 -12.34
N HIS A 128 -13.77 -3.43 -12.15
CA HIS A 128 -12.67 -2.48 -12.34
C HIS A 128 -11.48 -2.79 -11.43
N GLU A 129 -11.71 -3.04 -10.11
CA GLU A 129 -10.66 -3.46 -9.19
C GLU A 129 -9.98 -4.76 -9.64
N SER A 130 -10.78 -5.77 -10.02
CA SER A 130 -10.25 -7.05 -10.54
C SER A 130 -9.29 -6.86 -11.72
N GLN A 131 -9.62 -5.98 -12.65
CA GLN A 131 -8.76 -5.66 -13.80
C GLN A 131 -7.51 -4.88 -13.35
N LEU A 132 -7.68 -3.91 -12.45
CA LEU A 132 -6.58 -3.08 -11.93
C LEU A 132 -5.52 -3.90 -11.20
N VAL A 133 -5.95 -4.84 -10.36
CA VAL A 133 -5.05 -5.69 -9.58
C VAL A 133 -4.73 -7.03 -10.23
N ASN A 134 -5.33 -7.32 -11.40
CA ASN A 134 -5.19 -8.58 -12.14
C ASN A 134 -5.50 -9.81 -11.28
N MET A 135 -6.63 -9.78 -10.59
CA MET A 135 -7.09 -10.85 -9.71
C MET A 135 -8.49 -11.36 -10.11
N PRO A 136 -8.77 -12.67 -9.98
CA PRO A 136 -10.10 -13.22 -10.23
C PRO A 136 -11.10 -12.77 -9.16
N VAL A 137 -12.38 -12.67 -9.56
CA VAL A 137 -13.50 -12.41 -8.65
C VAL A 137 -14.29 -13.71 -8.42
N TYR A 138 -14.56 -13.98 -7.16
CA TYR A 138 -15.33 -15.14 -6.71
C TYR A 138 -16.58 -14.67 -5.96
N TYR A 139 -17.75 -15.11 -6.42
CA TYR A 139 -18.95 -15.06 -5.59
C TYR A 139 -18.89 -16.17 -4.54
N ARG A 140 -18.97 -15.81 -3.25
CA ARG A 140 -19.03 -16.74 -2.13
C ARG A 140 -19.90 -16.17 -1.04
N THR A 141 -20.62 -17.05 -0.33
CA THR A 141 -21.29 -16.64 0.92
C THR A 141 -20.28 -16.43 2.03
N PRO A 142 -20.63 -15.69 3.09
CA PRO A 142 -19.74 -15.53 4.24
C PRO A 142 -19.25 -16.86 4.83
N GLU A 143 -20.11 -17.86 4.89
CA GLU A 143 -19.75 -19.18 5.43
C GLU A 143 -18.70 -19.92 4.59
N GLU A 144 -18.76 -19.75 3.26
CA GLU A 144 -17.83 -20.40 2.33
C GLU A 144 -16.40 -19.80 2.40
N VAL A 145 -16.24 -18.63 3.02
CA VAL A 145 -14.96 -17.94 3.12
C VAL A 145 -14.38 -17.94 4.54
N ARG A 146 -14.95 -18.73 5.46
CA ARG A 146 -14.55 -18.79 6.87
C ARG A 146 -13.05 -19.03 7.08
N GLU A 147 -12.44 -19.85 6.23
CA GLU A 147 -11.02 -20.23 6.31
C GLU A 147 -10.11 -19.33 5.44
N LYS A 148 -10.64 -18.22 4.92
CA LYS A 148 -9.85 -17.27 4.12
C LYS A 148 -9.19 -16.23 4.99
N GLU A 149 -7.98 -15.86 4.62
CA GLU A 149 -7.23 -14.74 5.20
C GLU A 149 -7.46 -13.49 4.34
N PHE A 150 -8.15 -12.50 4.86
CA PHE A 150 -8.41 -11.25 4.16
C PHE A 150 -7.38 -10.19 4.52
N VAL A 151 -6.77 -9.61 3.51
CA VAL A 151 -5.78 -8.53 3.69
C VAL A 151 -6.47 -7.19 3.82
N LYS A 152 -7.55 -6.99 3.07
CA LYS A 152 -8.43 -5.82 3.15
C LYS A 152 -9.84 -6.17 2.69
N ALA A 153 -10.80 -5.38 3.14
CA ALA A 153 -12.14 -5.32 2.55
C ALA A 153 -12.36 -3.95 1.91
N MET A 154 -13.34 -3.85 1.05
CA MET A 154 -13.67 -2.59 0.37
C MET A 154 -15.18 -2.38 0.32
N TYR A 155 -15.60 -1.16 0.62
CA TYR A 155 -16.91 -0.65 0.23
C TYR A 155 -16.77 0.08 -1.11
N ILE A 156 -17.64 -0.23 -2.04
CA ILE A 156 -17.51 0.19 -3.43
C ILE A 156 -18.88 0.50 -4.01
N ASP A 157 -19.01 1.70 -4.56
CA ASP A 157 -20.24 2.08 -5.26
C ASP A 157 -20.00 3.35 -6.08
N GLU A 158 -21.07 3.86 -6.72
CA GLU A 158 -21.04 5.18 -7.32
C GLU A 158 -20.62 6.22 -6.28
N PRO A 159 -19.82 7.25 -6.64
CA PRO A 159 -19.24 8.18 -5.68
C PRO A 159 -20.26 8.78 -4.70
N ASP A 160 -21.41 9.24 -5.19
CA ASP A 160 -22.43 9.86 -4.35
C ASP A 160 -23.09 8.85 -3.39
N ILE A 161 -23.28 7.59 -3.83
CA ILE A 161 -23.82 6.51 -3.00
C ILE A 161 -22.81 6.14 -1.92
N LEU A 162 -21.54 5.97 -2.29
CA LEU A 162 -20.49 5.64 -1.36
C LEU A 162 -20.29 6.74 -0.31
N ASP A 163 -20.28 8.02 -0.70
CA ASP A 163 -20.13 9.14 0.22
C ASP A 163 -21.29 9.22 1.22
N ALA A 164 -22.52 9.02 0.74
CA ALA A 164 -23.70 8.95 1.60
C ALA A 164 -23.65 7.76 2.59
N ALA A 165 -23.08 6.63 2.18
CA ALA A 165 -22.86 5.47 3.03
C ALA A 165 -21.76 5.74 4.06
N ILE A 166 -20.62 6.30 3.67
CA ILE A 166 -19.48 6.65 4.56
C ILE A 166 -19.94 7.58 5.70
N ALA A 167 -20.83 8.53 5.40
CA ALA A 167 -21.39 9.44 6.41
C ALA A 167 -22.22 8.72 7.48
N LYS A 168 -22.78 7.54 7.15
CA LYS A 168 -23.62 6.73 8.06
C LYS A 168 -22.83 5.65 8.82
N ILE A 169 -21.55 5.45 8.53
CA ILE A 169 -20.71 4.46 9.24
C ILE A 169 -20.59 4.88 10.71
N PRO A 170 -20.96 4.01 11.68
CA PRO A 170 -20.86 4.31 13.09
C PRO A 170 -19.44 4.64 13.53
N LYS A 171 -19.32 5.53 14.53
CA LYS A 171 -18.01 5.90 15.07
C LYS A 171 -17.25 4.69 15.62
N GLU A 172 -17.94 3.82 16.35
CA GLU A 172 -17.38 2.62 16.94
C GLU A 172 -16.77 1.68 15.87
N PHE A 173 -17.39 1.62 14.69
CA PHE A 173 -16.86 0.86 13.56
C PHE A 173 -15.60 1.53 12.99
N LYS A 174 -15.62 2.86 12.79
CA LYS A 174 -14.44 3.62 12.34
C LYS A 174 -13.27 3.52 13.30
N ASP A 175 -13.53 3.41 14.60
CA ASP A 175 -12.51 3.29 15.64
C ASP A 175 -11.83 1.89 15.65
N ARG A 176 -12.47 0.86 15.05
CA ARG A 176 -11.92 -0.52 14.96
C ARG A 176 -11.02 -0.75 13.76
N PHE A 177 -11.14 0.03 12.70
CA PHE A 177 -10.47 -0.20 11.43
C PHE A 177 -9.68 1.02 10.97
N THR A 178 -8.67 0.78 10.15
CA THR A 178 -8.06 1.81 9.30
C THR A 178 -8.88 1.91 8.02
N MET A 179 -9.40 3.10 7.73
CA MET A 179 -10.27 3.32 6.57
C MET A 179 -9.65 4.38 5.66
N VAL A 180 -9.46 4.04 4.39
CA VAL A 180 -8.80 4.90 3.39
C VAL A 180 -9.70 5.03 2.16
N LYS A 181 -10.09 6.25 1.81
CA LYS A 181 -10.76 6.53 0.53
C LYS A 181 -9.71 6.68 -0.56
N SER A 182 -9.40 5.58 -1.26
CA SER A 182 -8.34 5.51 -2.28
C SER A 182 -8.79 5.98 -3.67
N ALA A 183 -10.11 6.06 -3.90
CA ALA A 183 -10.71 6.64 -5.10
C ALA A 183 -12.11 7.18 -4.77
N PRO A 184 -12.73 8.00 -5.64
CA PRO A 184 -14.08 8.50 -5.39
C PRO A 184 -15.10 7.38 -5.13
N PHE A 185 -14.90 6.20 -5.68
CA PHE A 185 -15.77 5.03 -5.63
C PHE A 185 -15.20 3.87 -4.80
N TYR A 186 -14.08 4.07 -4.07
CA TYR A 186 -13.43 3.06 -3.23
C TYR A 186 -13.22 3.56 -1.80
N LEU A 187 -13.67 2.81 -0.82
CA LEU A 187 -13.29 2.91 0.58
C LEU A 187 -12.65 1.60 1.01
N GLU A 188 -11.35 1.61 1.23
CA GLU A 188 -10.60 0.46 1.76
C GLU A 188 -10.76 0.36 3.27
N ILE A 189 -10.91 -0.85 3.78
CA ILE A 189 -11.03 -1.18 5.20
C ILE A 189 -9.96 -2.21 5.52
N LEU A 190 -9.05 -1.84 6.43
CA LEU A 190 -7.90 -2.64 6.83
C LEU A 190 -7.91 -2.82 8.36
N GLY A 191 -7.11 -3.73 8.86
CA GLY A 191 -6.86 -3.86 10.29
C GLY A 191 -6.49 -2.52 10.94
N LYS A 192 -6.78 -2.33 12.21
CA LYS A 192 -6.59 -1.06 12.92
C LYS A 192 -5.16 -0.55 12.87
N THR A 193 -4.20 -1.45 12.94
CA THR A 193 -2.76 -1.17 12.95
C THR A 193 -2.14 -1.18 11.57
N THR A 194 -2.90 -1.61 10.56
CA THR A 194 -2.42 -1.74 9.18
C THR A 194 -2.16 -0.39 8.54
N ASN A 195 -0.90 -0.06 8.35
CA ASN A 195 -0.45 1.10 7.58
C ASN A 195 1.00 0.91 7.12
N LYS A 196 1.42 1.67 6.10
CA LYS A 196 2.78 1.58 5.53
C LYS A 196 3.87 1.81 6.57
N GLY A 197 3.67 2.72 7.53
CA GLY A 197 4.64 3.06 8.56
C GLY A 197 4.89 1.93 9.55
N ALA A 198 3.83 1.33 10.09
CA ALA A 198 3.94 0.21 11.01
C ALA A 198 4.65 -0.98 10.35
N ALA A 199 4.26 -1.33 9.12
CA ALA A 199 4.89 -2.40 8.35
C ALA A 199 6.38 -2.12 8.09
N LEU A 200 6.73 -0.88 7.76
CA LEU A 200 8.11 -0.44 7.53
C LEU A 200 8.96 -0.56 8.79
N LEU A 201 8.47 -0.08 9.94
CA LEU A 201 9.21 -0.19 11.21
C LEU A 201 9.40 -1.64 11.65
N HIS A 202 8.38 -2.48 11.52
CA HIS A 202 8.50 -3.90 11.83
C HIS A 202 9.51 -4.60 10.91
N LEU A 203 9.57 -4.22 9.61
CA LEU A 203 10.60 -4.74 8.71
C LEU A 203 11.99 -4.25 9.10
N ALA A 204 12.16 -2.96 9.40
CA ALA A 204 13.44 -2.40 9.84
C ALA A 204 13.95 -3.08 11.10
N GLU A 205 13.10 -3.28 12.12
CA GLU A 205 13.42 -4.02 13.34
C GLU A 205 13.91 -5.44 13.06
N ARG A 206 13.21 -6.19 12.19
CA ARG A 206 13.61 -7.54 11.78
C ARG A 206 14.96 -7.58 11.06
N LEU A 207 15.32 -6.50 10.38
CA LEU A 207 16.60 -6.37 9.69
C LEU A 207 17.71 -5.78 10.58
N GLY A 208 17.41 -5.43 11.84
CA GLY A 208 18.35 -4.80 12.75
C GLY A 208 18.71 -3.36 12.36
N ILE A 209 17.82 -2.67 11.63
CA ILE A 209 17.98 -1.29 11.16
C ILE A 209 17.21 -0.37 12.12
N GLN A 210 17.89 0.66 12.64
CA GLN A 210 17.28 1.62 13.53
C GLN A 210 16.35 2.57 12.76
N GLN A 211 15.35 3.13 13.43
CA GLN A 211 14.40 4.08 12.83
C GLN A 211 15.12 5.26 12.17
N GLU A 212 16.15 5.80 12.80
CA GLU A 212 16.95 6.94 12.31
C GLU A 212 17.77 6.61 11.05
N GLU A 213 17.95 5.32 10.74
CA GLU A 213 18.64 4.81 9.56
C GLU A 213 17.68 4.51 8.40
N THR A 214 16.39 4.90 8.54
CA THR A 214 15.35 4.70 7.52
C THR A 214 15.00 5.99 6.82
N MET A 215 14.69 5.88 5.53
CA MET A 215 14.14 6.95 4.69
C MET A 215 12.84 6.45 4.05
N ALA A 216 11.86 7.34 3.91
CA ALA A 216 10.67 7.08 3.10
C ALA A 216 10.48 8.19 2.07
N ILE A 217 10.05 7.81 0.86
CA ILE A 217 9.74 8.71 -0.25
C ILE A 217 8.30 8.45 -0.67
N GLY A 218 7.46 9.48 -0.66
CA GLY A 218 6.04 9.38 -0.98
C GLY A 218 5.44 10.71 -1.42
N ASP A 219 4.18 10.68 -1.85
CA ASP A 219 3.49 11.87 -2.38
C ASP A 219 2.04 12.01 -1.90
N GLU A 220 1.34 10.95 -1.47
CA GLU A 220 -0.09 11.02 -1.17
C GLU A 220 -0.42 10.57 0.27
N GLU A 221 -1.66 10.80 0.71
CA GLU A 221 -2.09 10.65 2.10
C GLU A 221 -1.86 9.24 2.68
N ASN A 222 -1.90 8.19 1.87
CA ASN A 222 -1.57 6.82 2.28
C ASN A 222 -0.08 6.63 2.65
N ASP A 223 0.79 7.60 2.33
CA ASP A 223 2.21 7.60 2.69
C ASP A 223 2.48 8.28 4.03
N ARG A 224 1.51 9.05 4.56
CA ARG A 224 1.66 9.81 5.81
C ARG A 224 2.27 8.97 6.91
N SER A 225 1.73 7.78 7.13
CA SER A 225 2.17 6.91 8.22
C SER A 225 3.64 6.51 8.11
N MET A 226 4.18 6.27 6.91
CA MET A 226 5.60 5.95 6.75
C MET A 226 6.48 7.21 6.84
N LEU A 227 6.00 8.35 6.36
CA LEU A 227 6.73 9.61 6.44
C LEU A 227 6.85 10.12 7.89
N GLU A 228 5.85 9.89 8.73
CA GLU A 228 5.85 10.31 10.14
C GLU A 228 6.78 9.47 11.04
N VAL A 229 7.12 8.24 10.63
CA VAL A 229 7.87 7.30 11.48
C VAL A 229 9.32 7.08 11.08
N VAL A 230 9.77 7.55 9.92
CA VAL A 230 11.16 7.36 9.46
C VAL A 230 12.10 8.43 9.99
N GLY A 231 13.40 8.12 10.01
CA GLY A 231 14.44 9.10 10.34
C GLY A 231 14.57 10.21 9.30
N HIS A 232 14.25 9.94 8.01
CA HIS A 232 14.32 10.93 6.94
C HIS A 232 13.09 10.84 6.03
N ALA A 233 12.14 11.75 6.22
CA ALA A 233 10.90 11.83 5.42
C ALA A 233 11.11 12.70 4.18
N VAL A 234 10.92 12.14 2.99
CA VAL A 234 11.04 12.83 1.70
C VAL A 234 9.67 12.86 1.01
N VAL A 235 9.19 14.04 0.70
CA VAL A 235 7.95 14.23 -0.06
C VAL A 235 8.28 14.75 -1.46
N MET A 236 7.59 14.18 -2.46
CA MET A 236 7.75 14.58 -3.85
C MET A 236 7.24 16.02 -4.07
N GLU A 237 7.83 16.75 -5.03
CA GLU A 237 7.37 18.11 -5.38
C GLU A 237 5.91 18.12 -5.85
N ASN A 238 5.49 17.12 -6.61
CA ASN A 238 4.11 16.93 -7.02
C ASN A 238 3.18 16.45 -5.89
N GLY A 239 3.73 16.15 -4.71
CA GLY A 239 2.99 15.54 -3.61
C GLY A 239 2.03 16.49 -2.89
N ASN A 240 1.17 15.89 -2.07
CA ASN A 240 0.12 16.56 -1.30
C ASN A 240 0.70 17.67 -0.39
N PRO A 241 0.17 18.89 -0.44
CA PRO A 241 0.65 20.01 0.39
C PRO A 241 0.62 19.74 1.91
N ALA A 242 -0.30 18.88 2.38
CA ALA A 242 -0.37 18.51 3.80
C ALA A 242 0.84 17.65 4.21
N LEU A 243 1.34 16.77 3.33
CA LEU A 243 2.52 15.94 3.58
C LEU A 243 3.81 16.75 3.54
N LYS A 244 3.88 17.77 2.69
CA LYS A 244 5.05 18.67 2.64
C LYS A 244 5.32 19.38 3.96
N LYS A 245 4.31 19.50 4.84
CA LYS A 245 4.46 20.12 6.17
C LYS A 245 5.14 19.21 7.18
N ILE A 246 5.10 17.89 6.97
CA ILE A 246 5.74 16.88 7.84
C ILE A 246 7.05 16.34 7.26
N ALA A 247 7.37 16.72 6.02
CA ALA A 247 8.59 16.29 5.34
C ALA A 247 9.85 16.83 6.03
N THR A 248 10.85 15.97 6.19
CA THR A 248 12.23 16.43 6.50
C THR A 248 12.78 17.22 5.32
N THR A 249 12.49 16.75 4.09
CA THR A 249 12.89 17.41 2.84
C THR A 249 11.86 17.18 1.74
N ILE A 250 11.83 18.13 0.79
CA ILE A 250 11.07 18.00 -0.45
C ILE A 250 12.08 17.71 -1.56
N THR A 251 11.83 16.66 -2.34
CA THR A 251 12.61 16.32 -3.53
C THR A 251 11.96 16.91 -4.79
N LYS A 252 12.50 16.59 -5.97
CA LYS A 252 11.91 16.98 -7.26
C LYS A 252 10.62 16.21 -7.54
N SER A 253 9.91 16.58 -8.60
CA SER A 253 8.72 15.85 -9.05
C SER A 253 9.08 14.45 -9.57
N ASN A 254 8.09 13.58 -9.68
CA ASN A 254 8.25 12.26 -10.28
C ASN A 254 8.66 12.33 -11.77
N ASP A 255 8.21 13.35 -12.49
CA ASP A 255 8.62 13.61 -13.88
C ASP A 255 10.08 14.10 -14.01
N GLU A 256 10.64 14.64 -12.94
CA GLU A 256 12.04 15.10 -12.86
C GLU A 256 12.95 14.11 -12.12
N SER A 257 12.52 12.84 -12.00
CA SER A 257 13.26 11.78 -11.32
C SER A 257 13.59 12.10 -9.86
N GLY A 258 12.61 12.61 -9.09
CA GLY A 258 12.76 13.04 -7.72
C GLY A 258 13.27 11.96 -6.77
N VAL A 259 12.92 10.68 -7.01
CA VAL A 259 13.46 9.52 -6.28
C VAL A 259 14.97 9.41 -6.47
N ALA A 260 15.46 9.53 -7.71
CA ALA A 260 16.90 9.49 -7.99
C ALA A 260 17.64 10.64 -7.32
N TYR A 261 17.07 11.83 -7.37
CA TYR A 261 17.65 13.00 -6.70
C TYR A 261 17.74 12.77 -5.18
N ALA A 262 16.69 12.24 -4.57
CA ALA A 262 16.67 11.96 -3.13
C ALA A 262 17.73 10.91 -2.74
N ILE A 263 17.81 9.79 -3.46
CA ILE A 263 18.77 8.72 -3.19
C ILE A 263 20.21 9.25 -3.33
N ARG A 264 20.54 9.92 -4.43
CA ARG A 264 21.91 10.44 -4.68
C ARG A 264 22.34 11.49 -3.69
N LYS A 265 21.42 12.24 -3.10
CA LYS A 265 21.74 13.35 -2.18
C LYS A 265 21.83 12.93 -0.73
N TRP A 266 21.02 11.96 -0.28
CA TRP A 266 20.89 11.65 1.14
C TRP A 266 21.25 10.20 1.49
N VAL A 267 21.43 9.33 0.50
CA VAL A 267 21.75 7.92 0.71
C VAL A 267 23.18 7.59 0.25
N LEU A 268 23.57 8.09 -0.91
CA LEU A 268 24.90 7.93 -1.52
C LEU A 268 25.79 9.13 -1.24
#